data_93b643bf41eeba1e785c00dc396fe7af
#
_entry.id   93b643bf41eeba1e785c00dc396fe7af
#
_cell.length_a   1.000
_cell.length_b   1.000
_cell.length_c   1.000
_cell.angle_alpha   90.00
_cell.angle_beta   90.00
_cell.angle_gamma   90.00
#
_symmetry.space_group_name_H-M   'P 1'
#
loop_
_entity.id
_entity.type
_entity.pdbx_description
1 polymer ?
#
loop_
_entity_poly.entity_id
_entity_poly.type
_entity_poly.pdbx_seq_one_letter_code
_entity_poly.pdbx_strand_id
1 'polypeptide(L)'
;QIIQESWAEASVTKKVDSIEGTYGYGYQLWMEERPGSFEYNGMLGQNVLIYPDVDMVIVTNAGNEELFQDNVMLNLIRKYFPVDWMPKETLPENPIAYAKLQELTEICLKKQQCYNHPLTVCKGGWKKNSEKYRARGKYIETQKARKQQIHLLEDLLAGVHYELDQSSVGLFPLVMQVMHNNMTDGISKIGFRKGMILCFQEGEESIELEMGWSKYIENKLTVHGETYLVAVKGELSSDADDNQVLKVEIAYLEEAMRRKLYVTLVRNTGNNRDLIPPEHIEIKWYESPGKALIMEGMESITTEVTKHPIYSRIRENGGIDLLHRLMEQTIEPVIKGKLIITDTH
;
A
#
# COMPACT_ATOMS: atom_id res chain seq x y z
N GLN A 1 -20.14 1.06 36.33
CA GLN A 1 -19.74 2.23 35.57
C GLN A 1 -18.20 2.31 35.55
N ILE A 2 -17.57 2.28 34.36
CA ILE A 2 -16.11 2.29 34.23
C ILE A 2 -15.59 3.73 34.20
N ILE A 3 -16.34 4.64 33.59
CA ILE A 3 -16.00 6.07 33.45
C ILE A 3 -17.11 6.89 34.12
N GLN A 4 -16.74 7.96 34.83
CA GLN A 4 -17.71 8.89 35.42
C GLN A 4 -18.45 9.64 34.31
N GLU A 5 -19.76 9.84 34.49
CA GLU A 5 -20.61 10.51 33.53
C GLU A 5 -20.10 11.93 33.21
N SER A 6 -19.74 12.68 34.26
CA SER A 6 -19.17 14.03 34.10
C SER A 6 -17.89 14.07 33.25
N TRP A 7 -17.08 13.01 33.28
CA TRP A 7 -15.91 12.91 32.43
C TRP A 7 -16.30 12.60 30.98
N ALA A 8 -17.24 11.69 30.76
CA ALA A 8 -17.76 11.39 29.44
C ALA A 8 -18.34 12.64 28.77
N GLU A 9 -19.18 13.39 29.48
CA GLU A 9 -19.75 14.67 29.00
C GLU A 9 -18.67 15.71 28.71
N ALA A 10 -17.68 15.84 29.61
CA ALA A 10 -16.58 16.77 29.41
C ALA A 10 -15.72 16.42 28.18
N SER A 11 -15.54 15.13 27.87
CA SER A 11 -14.69 14.67 26.78
C SER A 11 -15.30 14.96 25.40
N VAL A 12 -16.63 14.88 25.27
CA VAL A 12 -17.36 15.18 24.03
C VAL A 12 -17.82 16.64 23.93
N THR A 13 -17.40 17.47 24.85
CA THR A 13 -17.68 18.91 24.81
C THR A 13 -16.51 19.63 24.16
N LYS A 14 -16.81 20.50 23.17
CA LYS A 14 -15.79 21.32 22.49
C LYS A 14 -14.99 22.18 23.51
N LYS A 15 -13.69 22.03 23.52
CA LYS A 15 -12.74 22.77 24.36
C LYS A 15 -11.91 23.77 23.57
N VAL A 16 -11.64 23.46 22.32
CA VAL A 16 -10.83 24.29 21.42
C VAL A 16 -11.60 24.45 20.12
N ASP A 17 -11.64 25.67 19.59
CA ASP A 17 -12.09 25.89 18.23
C ASP A 17 -11.01 25.40 17.28
N SER A 18 -11.42 24.67 16.25
CA SER A 18 -10.44 24.15 15.33
C SER A 18 -9.99 25.21 14.33
N ILE A 19 -8.80 24.95 13.78
CA ILE A 19 -8.24 25.71 12.68
C ILE A 19 -8.87 25.16 11.40
N GLU A 20 -9.41 26.07 10.57
CA GLU A 20 -9.95 25.82 9.22
C GLU A 20 -10.67 24.45 8.98
N GLY A 21 -11.97 24.51 8.87
CA GLY A 21 -12.79 23.41 8.31
C GLY A 21 -13.17 22.29 9.26
N THR A 22 -12.79 22.33 10.53
CA THR A 22 -13.22 21.37 11.54
C THR A 22 -14.16 22.02 12.56
N TYR A 23 -14.99 21.21 13.22
CA TYR A 23 -16.07 21.69 14.11
C TYR A 23 -15.62 21.90 15.56
N GLY A 24 -14.33 21.62 15.87
CA GLY A 24 -13.72 21.81 17.18
C GLY A 24 -13.10 20.52 17.75
N TYR A 25 -12.47 20.65 18.92
CA TYR A 25 -11.77 19.54 19.57
C TYR A 25 -12.09 19.47 21.06
N GLY A 26 -12.40 18.28 21.55
CA GLY A 26 -12.63 17.99 22.96
C GLY A 26 -11.40 17.38 23.63
N TYR A 27 -11.60 16.35 24.45
CA TYR A 27 -10.49 15.56 25.01
C TYR A 27 -10.21 14.37 24.12
N GLN A 28 -9.25 14.51 23.18
CA GLN A 28 -8.86 13.51 22.18
C GLN A 28 -9.98 13.15 21.18
N LEU A 29 -11.02 13.97 21.07
CA LEU A 29 -12.16 13.78 20.21
C LEU A 29 -12.36 15.00 19.32
N TRP A 30 -12.52 14.78 18.05
CA TRP A 30 -12.91 15.81 17.10
C TRP A 30 -14.43 15.95 17.11
N MET A 31 -14.91 17.18 17.08
CA MET A 31 -16.34 17.44 16.94
C MET A 31 -16.73 17.30 15.47
N GLU A 32 -17.90 16.77 15.21
CA GLU A 32 -18.49 16.65 13.88
C GLU A 32 -19.49 17.77 13.61
N GLU A 33 -19.85 17.96 12.33
CA GLU A 33 -20.86 18.95 11.91
C GLU A 33 -22.22 18.65 12.52
N ARG A 34 -22.58 17.37 12.64
CA ARG A 34 -23.81 16.91 13.24
C ARG A 34 -23.81 17.21 14.74
N PRO A 35 -24.81 17.93 15.27
CA PRO A 35 -24.85 18.33 16.67
C PRO A 35 -24.72 17.15 17.64
N GLY A 36 -23.80 17.27 18.59
CA GLY A 36 -23.54 16.22 19.59
C GLY A 36 -22.73 15.02 19.07
N SER A 37 -22.34 15.04 17.80
CA SER A 37 -21.54 14.00 17.20
C SER A 37 -20.05 14.31 17.31
N PHE A 38 -19.27 13.25 17.37
CA PHE A 38 -17.81 13.33 17.52
C PHE A 38 -17.12 12.15 16.85
N GLU A 39 -15.82 12.30 16.62
CA GLU A 39 -15.02 11.23 16.00
C GLU A 39 -13.65 11.08 16.66
N TYR A 40 -13.15 9.86 16.59
CA TYR A 40 -11.73 9.57 16.68
C TYR A 40 -11.20 9.55 15.24
N ASN A 41 -10.39 10.54 14.88
CA ASN A 41 -9.74 10.59 13.58
C ASN A 41 -8.31 10.11 13.74
N GLY A 42 -8.09 8.85 13.42
CA GLY A 42 -6.78 8.21 13.49
C GLY A 42 -6.03 8.29 12.17
N MET A 43 -4.73 8.15 12.24
CA MET A 43 -3.86 8.15 11.07
C MET A 43 -4.27 7.08 10.05
N LEU A 44 -4.09 7.40 8.75
CA LEU A 44 -4.23 6.45 7.64
C LEU A 44 -5.65 5.90 7.44
N GLY A 45 -6.68 6.59 7.96
CA GLY A 45 -8.08 6.23 7.77
C GLY A 45 -8.64 5.25 8.82
N GLN A 46 -8.06 5.23 10.01
CA GLN A 46 -8.60 4.52 11.15
C GLN A 46 -9.52 5.47 11.93
N ASN A 47 -10.83 5.41 11.67
CA ASN A 47 -11.77 6.36 12.24
C ASN A 47 -12.90 5.66 12.99
N VAL A 48 -13.42 6.33 14.02
CA VAL A 48 -14.67 5.96 14.68
C VAL A 48 -15.53 7.21 14.75
N LEU A 49 -16.65 7.22 14.03
CA LEU A 49 -17.63 8.30 14.06
C LEU A 49 -18.80 7.87 14.93
N ILE A 50 -19.23 8.75 15.81
CA ILE A 50 -20.33 8.50 16.74
C ILE A 50 -21.42 9.56 16.51
N TYR A 51 -22.62 9.11 16.18
CA TYR A 51 -23.82 9.91 15.96
C TYR A 51 -24.87 9.53 17.02
N PRO A 52 -24.83 10.14 18.23
CA PRO A 52 -25.64 9.72 19.37
C PRO A 52 -27.14 9.90 19.14
N ASP A 53 -27.54 10.93 18.39
CA ASP A 53 -28.95 11.27 18.10
C ASP A 53 -29.67 10.23 17.23
N VAL A 54 -28.93 9.38 16.55
CA VAL A 54 -29.43 8.27 15.72
C VAL A 54 -28.92 6.90 16.15
N ASP A 55 -28.29 6.85 17.34
CA ASP A 55 -27.73 5.62 17.93
C ASP A 55 -26.83 4.84 16.96
N MET A 56 -25.92 5.56 16.28
CA MET A 56 -25.07 5.00 15.24
C MET A 56 -23.58 5.20 15.53
N VAL A 57 -22.82 4.13 15.35
CA VAL A 57 -21.35 4.14 15.36
C VAL A 57 -20.85 3.59 14.04
N ILE A 58 -19.97 4.34 13.38
CA ILE A 58 -19.33 3.95 12.13
C ILE A 58 -17.84 3.79 12.38
N VAL A 59 -17.31 2.62 12.08
CA VAL A 59 -15.89 2.33 12.23
C VAL A 59 -15.27 2.08 10.86
N THR A 60 -14.15 2.74 10.59
CA THR A 60 -13.33 2.44 9.41
C THR A 60 -11.95 1.96 9.82
N ASN A 61 -11.44 0.97 9.09
CA ASN A 61 -10.09 0.47 9.20
C ASN A 61 -9.50 0.48 7.80
N ALA A 62 -8.52 1.35 7.56
CA ALA A 62 -7.93 1.53 6.25
C ALA A 62 -6.42 1.79 6.33
N GLY A 63 -5.73 1.60 5.22
CA GLY A 63 -4.35 1.99 5.02
C GLY A 63 -4.28 3.04 3.91
N ASN A 64 -4.81 4.23 4.18
CA ASN A 64 -4.77 5.34 3.25
C ASN A 64 -3.35 5.91 3.14
N GLU A 65 -3.08 6.62 2.05
CA GLU A 65 -1.84 7.38 1.90
C GLU A 65 -1.89 8.73 2.64
N GLU A 66 -3.09 9.20 2.98
CA GLU A 66 -3.35 10.44 3.72
C GLU A 66 -3.19 10.21 5.22
N LEU A 67 -2.48 11.12 5.89
CA LEU A 67 -2.17 10.98 7.31
C LEU A 67 -3.41 11.21 8.17
N PHE A 68 -4.04 12.36 8.02
CA PHE A 68 -5.26 12.76 8.73
C PHE A 68 -6.21 13.46 7.76
N GLN A 69 -7.45 13.66 8.18
CA GLN A 69 -8.45 14.50 7.54
C GLN A 69 -9.07 13.94 6.26
N ASP A 70 -9.81 14.80 5.62
CA ASP A 70 -10.65 14.74 4.41
C ASP A 70 -10.46 13.53 3.49
N ASN A 71 -10.19 12.40 4.13
CA ASN A 71 -10.05 11.18 3.37
C ASN A 71 -11.37 10.86 2.65
N VAL A 72 -11.24 10.22 1.52
CA VAL A 72 -12.37 9.86 0.65
C VAL A 72 -13.45 9.09 1.42
N MET A 73 -13.06 8.31 2.44
CA MET A 73 -13.97 7.51 3.24
C MET A 73 -14.85 8.39 4.16
N LEU A 74 -14.25 9.35 4.88
CA LEU A 74 -15.01 10.28 5.73
C LEU A 74 -15.98 11.11 4.89
N ASN A 75 -15.54 11.60 3.75
CA ASN A 75 -16.39 12.35 2.82
C ASN A 75 -17.55 11.49 2.27
N LEU A 76 -17.32 10.22 2.02
CA LEU A 76 -18.41 9.29 1.65
C LEU A 76 -19.38 9.07 2.79
N ILE A 77 -18.89 8.88 4.02
CA ILE A 77 -19.76 8.71 5.20
C ILE A 77 -20.64 9.94 5.39
N ARG A 78 -20.05 11.13 5.40
CA ARG A 78 -20.78 12.40 5.54
C ARG A 78 -21.80 12.62 4.41
N LYS A 79 -21.47 12.18 3.19
CA LYS A 79 -22.39 12.24 2.05
C LYS A 79 -23.58 11.31 2.18
N TYR A 80 -23.42 10.11 2.74
CA TYR A 80 -24.50 9.14 2.89
C TYR A 80 -25.30 9.32 4.19
N PHE A 81 -24.68 9.95 5.19
CA PHE A 81 -25.28 10.26 6.50
C PHE A 81 -25.14 11.75 6.81
N PRO A 82 -25.76 12.63 5.98
CA PRO A 82 -25.69 14.08 6.20
C PRO A 82 -26.31 14.48 7.54
N VAL A 83 -26.10 15.73 7.94
CA VAL A 83 -26.51 16.26 9.26
C VAL A 83 -28.00 16.05 9.56
N ASP A 84 -28.85 16.14 8.56
CA ASP A 84 -30.31 15.96 8.64
C ASP A 84 -30.76 14.51 8.40
N TRP A 85 -29.79 13.58 8.18
CA TRP A 85 -30.18 12.19 8.00
C TRP A 85 -30.75 11.61 9.30
N MET A 86 -31.92 11.00 9.18
CA MET A 86 -32.57 10.27 10.27
C MET A 86 -32.89 8.86 9.80
N PRO A 87 -32.68 7.85 10.66
CA PRO A 87 -33.07 6.50 10.33
C PRO A 87 -34.60 6.48 10.13
N LYS A 88 -35.02 5.88 9.03
CA LYS A 88 -36.43 5.55 8.84
C LYS A 88 -36.79 4.41 9.79
N GLU A 89 -38.08 4.27 10.10
CA GLU A 89 -38.56 3.07 10.78
C GLU A 89 -38.06 1.81 10.13
N THR A 90 -38.03 0.70 10.86
CA THR A 90 -37.53 -0.61 10.37
C THR A 90 -37.90 -0.79 8.90
N LEU A 91 -36.87 -0.92 8.06
CA LEU A 91 -37.08 -1.10 6.63
C LEU A 91 -37.94 -2.34 6.40
N PRO A 92 -38.98 -2.26 5.57
CA PRO A 92 -39.75 -3.45 5.20
C PRO A 92 -38.86 -4.46 4.52
N GLU A 93 -39.12 -5.74 4.73
CA GLU A 93 -38.41 -6.81 4.06
C GLU A 93 -38.43 -6.59 2.53
N ASN A 94 -37.25 -6.56 1.94
CA ASN A 94 -37.09 -6.41 0.50
C ASN A 94 -36.14 -7.50 -0.03
N PRO A 95 -36.68 -8.71 -0.32
CA PRO A 95 -35.89 -9.83 -0.80
C PRO A 95 -35.13 -9.54 -2.10
N ILE A 96 -35.70 -8.68 -2.97
CA ILE A 96 -35.07 -8.30 -4.24
C ILE A 96 -33.83 -7.42 -3.99
N ALA A 97 -33.96 -6.42 -3.12
CA ALA A 97 -32.83 -5.57 -2.75
C ALA A 97 -31.74 -6.36 -2.00
N TYR A 98 -32.13 -7.29 -1.13
CA TYR A 98 -31.22 -8.18 -0.42
C TYR A 98 -30.46 -9.11 -1.39
N ALA A 99 -31.15 -9.74 -2.33
CA ALA A 99 -30.51 -10.57 -3.34
C ALA A 99 -29.51 -9.77 -4.20
N LYS A 100 -29.87 -8.51 -4.55
CA LYS A 100 -28.96 -7.60 -5.27
C LYS A 100 -27.74 -7.22 -4.43
N LEU A 101 -27.92 -6.98 -3.14
CA LEU A 101 -26.81 -6.72 -2.22
C LEU A 101 -25.87 -7.90 -2.12
N GLN A 102 -26.42 -9.11 -1.98
CA GLN A 102 -25.62 -10.35 -1.98
C GLN A 102 -24.85 -10.52 -3.30
N GLU A 103 -25.49 -10.29 -4.45
CA GLU A 103 -24.84 -10.35 -5.76
C GLU A 103 -23.68 -9.33 -5.84
N LEU A 104 -23.90 -8.09 -5.39
CA LEU A 104 -22.85 -7.05 -5.35
C LEU A 104 -21.70 -7.43 -4.41
N THR A 105 -22.01 -7.98 -3.24
CA THR A 105 -21.01 -8.46 -2.29
C THR A 105 -20.19 -9.60 -2.90
N GLU A 106 -20.83 -10.57 -3.55
CA GLU A 106 -20.10 -11.61 -4.29
C GLU A 106 -19.24 -11.06 -5.43
N ILE A 107 -19.74 -10.05 -6.16
CA ILE A 107 -18.98 -9.40 -7.22
C ILE A 107 -17.76 -8.68 -6.62
N CYS A 108 -17.88 -8.03 -5.49
CA CYS A 108 -16.77 -7.39 -4.79
C CYS A 108 -15.75 -8.41 -4.30
N LEU A 109 -16.18 -9.50 -3.68
CA LEU A 109 -15.34 -10.62 -3.27
C LEU A 109 -14.66 -11.30 -4.48
N LYS A 110 -15.39 -11.50 -5.56
CA LYS A 110 -14.84 -12.04 -6.81
C LYS A 110 -13.93 -11.05 -7.50
N LYS A 111 -14.17 -9.73 -7.42
CA LYS A 111 -13.24 -8.71 -7.88
C LYS A 111 -11.99 -8.66 -7.02
N GLN A 112 -12.07 -8.80 -5.73
CA GLN A 112 -10.89 -8.99 -4.89
C GLN A 112 -10.09 -10.23 -5.33
N GLN A 113 -10.76 -11.33 -5.67
CA GLN A 113 -10.14 -12.49 -6.31
C GLN A 113 -9.73 -12.22 -7.77
N CYS A 114 -10.39 -11.31 -8.49
CA CYS A 114 -10.15 -10.95 -9.90
C CYS A 114 -9.16 -9.80 -10.09
N TYR A 115 -8.88 -8.99 -9.09
CA TYR A 115 -7.64 -8.18 -9.07
C TYR A 115 -6.41 -9.09 -9.09
N ASN A 116 -6.59 -10.34 -8.66
CA ASN A 116 -5.62 -11.42 -8.77
C ASN A 116 -5.69 -12.18 -10.12
N HIS A 117 -6.69 -11.88 -10.97
CA HIS A 117 -6.81 -12.39 -12.33
C HIS A 117 -7.23 -11.24 -13.26
N PRO A 118 -6.34 -10.74 -14.12
CA PRO A 118 -6.77 -9.79 -15.12
C PRO A 118 -7.83 -10.45 -16.01
N LEU A 119 -9.06 -9.92 -15.94
CA LEU A 119 -10.18 -10.20 -16.81
C LEU A 119 -10.83 -11.61 -16.71
N THR A 120 -11.45 -11.90 -15.59
CA THR A 120 -12.62 -12.79 -15.65
C THR A 120 -13.82 -11.94 -16.07
N VAL A 121 -14.17 -11.98 -17.33
CA VAL A 121 -15.40 -11.38 -17.86
C VAL A 121 -16.57 -12.03 -17.14
N CYS A 122 -17.29 -11.25 -16.34
CA CYS A 122 -18.53 -11.70 -15.70
C CYS A 122 -19.44 -12.30 -16.76
N LYS A 123 -19.90 -13.51 -16.52
CA LYS A 123 -20.90 -14.18 -17.36
C LYS A 123 -22.29 -13.56 -17.17
N GLY A 124 -22.46 -12.32 -17.65
CA GLY A 124 -23.76 -11.77 -17.91
C GLY A 124 -24.20 -12.24 -19.30
N GLY A 125 -25.35 -12.88 -19.39
CA GLY A 125 -25.88 -13.42 -20.65
C GLY A 125 -26.02 -12.34 -21.73
N TRP A 126 -25.16 -12.39 -22.71
CA TRP A 126 -25.19 -11.52 -23.87
C TRP A 126 -25.18 -12.36 -25.16
N LYS A 127 -26.01 -11.96 -26.10
CA LYS A 127 -26.19 -12.63 -27.39
C LYS A 127 -24.88 -12.80 -28.17
N LYS A 128 -24.75 -13.93 -28.85
CA LYS A 128 -23.61 -14.34 -29.67
C LYS A 128 -23.29 -13.28 -30.76
N ASN A 129 -22.22 -12.52 -30.61
CA ASN A 129 -21.66 -11.66 -31.65
C ASN A 129 -20.24 -12.14 -32.01
N SER A 130 -19.94 -12.28 -33.29
CA SER A 130 -18.70 -12.85 -33.84
C SER A 130 -17.41 -12.12 -33.37
N GLU A 131 -17.48 -10.83 -33.06
CA GLU A 131 -16.36 -10.05 -32.51
C GLU A 131 -15.95 -10.47 -31.09
N LYS A 132 -16.91 -10.95 -30.27
CA LYS A 132 -16.62 -11.45 -28.93
C LYS A 132 -15.84 -12.75 -28.93
N TYR A 133 -16.01 -13.60 -29.91
CA TYR A 133 -15.23 -14.85 -30.03
C TYR A 133 -13.79 -14.58 -30.42
N ARG A 134 -13.53 -13.58 -31.26
CA ARG A 134 -12.17 -13.11 -31.60
C ARG A 134 -11.47 -12.49 -30.39
N ALA A 135 -12.17 -11.65 -29.63
CA ALA A 135 -11.61 -11.04 -28.41
C ALA A 135 -11.30 -12.11 -27.34
N ARG A 136 -12.15 -13.13 -27.20
CA ARG A 136 -11.94 -14.25 -26.27
C ARG A 136 -10.79 -15.16 -26.69
N GLY A 137 -10.63 -15.41 -27.99
CA GLY A 137 -9.50 -16.15 -28.55
C GLY A 137 -8.18 -15.45 -28.28
N LYS A 138 -8.07 -14.18 -28.62
CA LYS A 138 -6.90 -13.33 -28.29
C LYS A 138 -6.59 -13.29 -26.81
N TYR A 139 -7.62 -13.21 -25.96
CA TYR A 139 -7.45 -13.21 -24.50
C TYR A 139 -6.85 -14.51 -23.97
N ILE A 140 -7.35 -15.67 -24.46
CA ILE A 140 -6.83 -16.99 -24.04
C ILE A 140 -5.38 -17.17 -24.51
N GLU A 141 -5.05 -16.74 -25.72
CA GLU A 141 -3.68 -16.75 -26.26
C GLU A 141 -2.75 -15.86 -25.44
N THR A 142 -3.20 -14.65 -25.10
CA THR A 142 -2.44 -13.73 -24.25
C THR A 142 -2.19 -14.32 -22.86
N GLN A 143 -3.18 -14.99 -22.26
CA GLN A 143 -3.02 -15.63 -20.95
C GLN A 143 -2.05 -16.82 -21.00
N LYS A 144 -2.09 -17.62 -22.05
CA LYS A 144 -1.14 -18.72 -22.25
C LYS A 144 0.28 -18.18 -22.42
N ALA A 145 0.46 -17.16 -23.25
CA ALA A 145 1.76 -16.49 -23.46
C ALA A 145 2.30 -15.92 -22.15
N ARG A 146 1.45 -15.24 -21.36
CA ARG A 146 1.85 -14.69 -20.06
C ARG A 146 2.26 -15.78 -19.06
N LYS A 147 1.52 -16.88 -18.98
CA LYS A 147 1.90 -18.04 -18.14
C LYS A 147 3.24 -18.62 -18.56
N GLN A 148 3.47 -18.73 -19.85
CA GLN A 148 4.73 -19.23 -20.38
C GLN A 148 5.89 -18.29 -20.06
N GLN A 149 5.70 -16.98 -20.18
CA GLN A 149 6.71 -15.97 -19.77
C GLN A 149 7.01 -16.05 -18.27
N ILE A 150 6.00 -16.25 -17.43
CA ILE A 150 6.18 -16.43 -15.98
C ILE A 150 7.05 -17.66 -15.71
N HIS A 151 6.74 -18.82 -16.30
CA HIS A 151 7.54 -20.03 -16.11
C HIS A 151 8.97 -19.87 -16.59
N LEU A 152 9.18 -19.24 -17.73
CA LEU A 152 10.53 -18.94 -18.23
C LEU A 152 11.30 -18.04 -17.27
N LEU A 153 10.62 -17.05 -16.68
CA LEU A 153 11.23 -16.17 -15.69
C LEU A 153 11.55 -16.91 -14.38
N GLU A 154 10.65 -17.75 -13.91
CA GLU A 154 10.86 -18.60 -12.73
C GLU A 154 12.09 -19.51 -12.91
N ASP A 155 12.20 -20.16 -14.06
CA ASP A 155 13.34 -21.02 -14.38
C ASP A 155 14.64 -20.21 -14.52
N LEU A 156 14.54 -19.01 -15.11
CA LEU A 156 15.69 -18.12 -15.32
C LEU A 156 16.26 -17.58 -14.01
N LEU A 157 15.39 -17.22 -13.06
CA LEU A 157 15.79 -16.62 -11.79
C LEU A 157 16.00 -17.64 -10.66
N ALA A 158 15.67 -18.92 -10.86
CA ALA A 158 15.80 -19.93 -9.83
C ALA A 158 17.25 -20.13 -9.35
N GLY A 159 17.53 -19.80 -8.09
CA GLY A 159 18.88 -19.87 -7.50
C GLY A 159 19.77 -18.67 -7.82
N VAL A 160 19.23 -17.63 -8.42
CA VAL A 160 19.98 -16.43 -8.80
C VAL A 160 19.99 -15.43 -7.67
N HIS A 161 21.15 -14.83 -7.39
CA HIS A 161 21.33 -13.80 -6.38
C HIS A 161 22.07 -12.59 -6.96
N TYR A 162 21.72 -11.42 -6.45
CA TYR A 162 22.33 -10.14 -6.81
C TYR A 162 22.85 -9.45 -5.56
N GLU A 163 24.07 -8.96 -5.62
CA GLU A 163 24.64 -8.05 -4.63
C GLU A 163 24.22 -6.61 -4.97
N LEU A 164 23.71 -5.88 -3.97
CA LEU A 164 23.23 -4.53 -4.15
C LEU A 164 24.34 -3.51 -3.89
N ASP A 165 24.43 -2.48 -4.74
CA ASP A 165 25.43 -1.40 -4.61
C ASP A 165 25.29 -0.60 -3.31
N GLN A 166 24.07 -0.54 -2.76
CA GLN A 166 23.76 0.17 -1.53
C GLN A 166 22.93 -0.72 -0.61
N SER A 167 23.39 -0.87 0.61
CA SER A 167 22.69 -1.63 1.65
C SER A 167 21.85 -0.73 2.59
N SER A 168 21.58 0.50 2.19
CA SER A 168 20.86 1.48 3.03
C SER A 168 19.35 1.29 3.08
N VAL A 169 18.79 0.41 2.26
CA VAL A 169 17.35 0.14 2.20
C VAL A 169 17.04 -1.14 2.94
N GLY A 170 16.43 -1.00 4.10
CA GLY A 170 15.92 -2.14 4.87
C GLY A 170 14.70 -2.77 4.23
N LEU A 171 14.40 -4.01 4.59
CA LEU A 171 13.16 -4.68 4.21
C LEU A 171 11.94 -4.05 4.89
N PHE A 172 12.16 -3.43 6.04
CA PHE A 172 11.13 -2.81 6.84
C PHE A 172 10.78 -1.41 6.31
N PRO A 173 9.51 -1.06 6.13
CA PRO A 173 9.13 0.29 5.72
C PRO A 173 9.65 1.35 6.67
N LEU A 174 10.09 2.48 6.12
CA LEU A 174 10.67 3.57 6.91
C LEU A 174 9.77 4.04 8.06
N VAL A 175 8.46 4.12 7.81
CA VAL A 175 7.48 4.52 8.83
C VAL A 175 7.44 3.49 9.98
N MET A 176 7.50 2.21 9.67
CA MET A 176 7.56 1.14 10.67
C MET A 176 8.84 1.23 11.49
N GLN A 177 9.98 1.49 10.86
CA GLN A 177 11.25 1.68 11.58
C GLN A 177 11.15 2.81 12.61
N VAL A 178 10.54 3.92 12.23
CA VAL A 178 10.36 5.08 13.13
C VAL A 178 9.35 4.77 14.23
N MET A 179 8.21 4.16 13.91
CA MET A 179 7.12 3.92 14.86
C MET A 179 7.44 2.81 15.85
N HIS A 180 8.09 1.76 15.40
CA HIS A 180 8.42 0.60 16.22
C HIS A 180 9.86 0.65 16.77
N ASN A 181 10.62 1.69 16.43
CA ASN A 181 12.04 1.82 16.78
C ASN A 181 12.86 0.57 16.42
N ASN A 182 12.45 -0.11 15.35
CA ASN A 182 13.09 -1.30 14.82
C ASN A 182 13.93 -0.90 13.59
N MET A 183 15.16 -0.49 13.86
CA MET A 183 16.08 -0.03 12.81
C MET A 183 16.69 -1.23 12.11
N THR A 184 16.62 -1.25 10.78
CA THR A 184 17.14 -2.32 9.94
C THR A 184 18.52 -1.99 9.39
N ASP A 185 19.35 -3.01 9.16
CA ASP A 185 20.74 -2.85 8.68
C ASP A 185 20.84 -2.53 7.19
N GLY A 186 19.71 -2.65 6.47
CA GLY A 186 19.65 -2.49 5.03
C GLY A 186 19.92 -3.79 4.28
N ILE A 187 19.34 -3.89 3.09
CA ILE A 187 19.43 -5.09 2.25
C ILE A 187 20.72 -5.05 1.43
N SER A 188 21.56 -6.05 1.62
CA SER A 188 22.81 -6.22 0.89
C SER A 188 22.70 -7.12 -0.33
N LYS A 189 21.76 -8.09 -0.31
CA LYS A 189 21.52 -9.03 -1.39
C LYS A 189 20.04 -9.27 -1.61
N ILE A 190 19.67 -9.49 -2.87
CA ILE A 190 18.36 -9.98 -3.26
C ILE A 190 18.55 -11.22 -4.15
N GLY A 191 17.67 -12.18 -4.00
CA GLY A 191 17.70 -13.38 -4.82
C GLY A 191 16.35 -14.02 -4.98
N PHE A 192 16.33 -15.08 -5.79
CA PHE A 192 15.12 -15.83 -6.10
C PHE A 192 15.41 -17.32 -6.02
N ARG A 193 14.57 -18.06 -5.31
CA ARG A 193 14.61 -19.52 -5.30
C ARG A 193 13.49 -20.10 -6.16
N LYS A 194 13.61 -21.39 -6.45
CA LYS A 194 12.60 -22.11 -7.22
C LYS A 194 11.21 -21.95 -6.60
N GLY A 195 10.21 -21.69 -7.44
CA GLY A 195 8.85 -21.40 -7.00
C GLY A 195 8.64 -19.93 -6.63
N MET A 196 9.57 -19.04 -7.06
CA MET A 196 9.53 -17.58 -6.80
C MET A 196 9.49 -17.23 -5.30
N ILE A 197 10.34 -17.90 -4.55
CA ILE A 197 10.65 -17.44 -3.18
C ILE A 197 11.61 -16.28 -3.31
N LEU A 198 11.19 -15.12 -2.85
CA LEU A 198 12.01 -13.91 -2.80
C LEU A 198 12.93 -13.98 -1.58
N CYS A 199 14.20 -13.83 -1.78
CA CYS A 199 15.22 -13.92 -0.74
C CYS A 199 15.89 -12.56 -0.53
N PHE A 200 16.06 -12.16 0.71
CA PHE A 200 16.81 -10.96 1.08
C PHE A 200 17.88 -11.31 2.12
N GLN A 201 19.02 -10.68 1.98
CA GLN A 201 20.04 -10.65 3.04
C GLN A 201 20.04 -9.26 3.65
N GLU A 202 19.66 -9.17 4.93
CA GLU A 202 19.63 -7.94 5.70
C GLU A 202 20.48 -8.09 6.95
N GLY A 203 21.63 -7.42 7.01
CA GLY A 203 22.64 -7.68 8.02
C GLY A 203 23.02 -9.15 8.05
N GLU A 204 22.91 -9.79 9.20
CA GLU A 204 23.14 -11.23 9.39
C GLU A 204 21.86 -12.09 9.11
N GLU A 205 20.73 -11.46 8.87
CA GLU A 205 19.45 -12.17 8.68
C GLU A 205 19.23 -12.52 7.21
N SER A 206 18.81 -13.76 6.97
CA SER A 206 18.34 -14.22 5.66
C SER A 206 16.84 -14.40 5.69
N ILE A 207 16.12 -13.60 4.90
CA ILE A 207 14.67 -13.54 4.87
C ILE A 207 14.18 -14.16 3.57
N GLU A 208 13.18 -15.03 3.68
CA GLU A 208 12.55 -15.71 2.56
C GLU A 208 11.04 -15.47 2.57
N LEU A 209 10.50 -15.00 1.45
CA LEU A 209 9.08 -14.71 1.29
C LEU A 209 8.52 -15.42 0.07
N GLU A 210 7.51 -16.26 0.25
CA GLU A 210 6.77 -16.87 -0.84
C GLU A 210 5.97 -15.81 -1.58
N MET A 211 6.13 -15.73 -2.90
CA MET A 211 5.44 -14.76 -3.74
C MET A 211 4.43 -15.43 -4.66
N GLY A 212 3.20 -14.97 -4.62
CA GLY A 212 2.15 -15.46 -5.52
C GLY A 212 2.03 -14.62 -6.81
N TRP A 213 1.91 -15.28 -7.95
CA TRP A 213 1.63 -14.60 -9.20
C TRP A 213 0.21 -14.06 -9.27
N SER A 214 0.08 -12.74 -9.35
CA SER A 214 -1.21 -12.04 -9.42
C SER A 214 -2.18 -12.35 -8.27
N LYS A 215 -1.71 -12.97 -7.21
CA LYS A 215 -2.45 -13.24 -5.97
C LYS A 215 -1.49 -13.11 -4.78
N TYR A 216 -2.02 -12.69 -3.65
CA TYR A 216 -1.23 -12.65 -2.43
C TYR A 216 -1.01 -14.05 -1.85
N ILE A 217 0.19 -14.28 -1.34
CA ILE A 217 0.54 -15.40 -0.46
C ILE A 217 0.94 -14.82 0.88
N GLU A 218 0.34 -15.36 1.93
CA GLU A 218 0.59 -14.98 3.32
C GLU A 218 1.91 -15.56 3.80
N ASN A 219 2.71 -14.73 4.45
CA ASN A 219 4.02 -15.08 5.00
C ASN A 219 4.16 -14.53 6.42
N LYS A 220 5.08 -15.10 7.17
CA LYS A 220 5.59 -14.51 8.40
C LYS A 220 6.96 -13.93 8.12
N LEU A 221 7.09 -12.63 8.34
CA LEU A 221 8.34 -11.90 8.23
C LEU A 221 8.87 -11.62 9.63
N THR A 222 10.06 -12.13 9.94
CA THR A 222 10.73 -11.83 11.21
C THR A 222 11.92 -10.93 10.94
N VAL A 223 11.98 -9.79 11.61
CA VAL A 223 13.07 -8.81 11.53
C VAL A 223 13.44 -8.41 12.94
N HIS A 224 14.70 -8.57 13.30
CA HIS A 224 15.26 -8.23 14.62
C HIS A 224 14.43 -8.78 15.80
N GLY A 225 13.95 -10.04 15.64
CA GLY A 225 13.18 -10.74 16.67
C GLY A 225 11.69 -10.41 16.71
N GLU A 226 11.21 -9.44 15.97
CA GLU A 226 9.79 -9.14 15.82
C GLU A 226 9.20 -9.83 14.58
N THR A 227 8.01 -10.39 14.72
CA THR A 227 7.35 -11.14 13.64
C THR A 227 6.10 -10.42 13.18
N TYR A 228 5.99 -10.23 11.87
CA TYR A 228 4.89 -9.56 11.18
C TYR A 228 4.21 -10.50 10.21
N LEU A 229 2.90 -10.40 10.11
CA LEU A 229 2.14 -11.09 9.08
C LEU A 229 2.13 -10.23 7.81
N VAL A 230 2.67 -10.77 6.73
CA VAL A 230 2.76 -10.07 5.45
C VAL A 230 2.16 -10.89 4.33
N ALA A 231 1.63 -10.22 3.31
CA ALA A 231 1.14 -10.87 2.09
C ALA A 231 1.93 -10.39 0.88
N VAL A 232 2.45 -11.32 0.08
CA VAL A 232 3.37 -11.01 -1.03
C VAL A 232 2.76 -11.42 -2.37
N LYS A 233 2.80 -10.47 -3.31
CA LYS A 233 2.29 -10.66 -4.67
C LYS A 233 3.31 -10.19 -5.68
N GLY A 234 3.47 -10.95 -6.77
CA GLY A 234 4.28 -10.60 -7.92
C GLY A 234 3.44 -10.40 -9.18
N GLU A 235 3.86 -9.45 -10.01
CA GLU A 235 3.31 -9.20 -11.34
C GLU A 235 4.44 -8.94 -12.34
N LEU A 236 4.31 -9.49 -13.55
CA LEU A 236 5.26 -9.25 -14.63
C LEU A 236 4.74 -8.16 -15.56
N SER A 237 5.61 -7.21 -15.91
CA SER A 237 5.36 -6.16 -16.89
C SER A 237 6.64 -5.89 -17.70
N SER A 238 6.60 -4.94 -18.62
CA SER A 238 7.78 -4.44 -19.34
C SER A 238 7.88 -2.93 -19.17
N ASP A 239 9.11 -2.41 -19.23
CA ASP A 239 9.38 -0.98 -19.31
C ASP A 239 9.35 -0.46 -20.78
N ALA A 240 9.72 0.80 -20.97
CA ALA A 240 9.75 1.44 -22.30
C ALA A 240 10.87 0.90 -23.20
N ASP A 241 11.90 0.30 -22.62
CA ASP A 241 13.05 -0.29 -23.31
C ASP A 241 12.91 -1.81 -23.50
N ASP A 242 11.68 -2.34 -23.30
CA ASP A 242 11.36 -3.77 -23.36
C ASP A 242 12.10 -4.66 -22.35
N ASN A 243 12.68 -4.10 -21.27
CA ASN A 243 13.16 -4.91 -20.17
C ASN A 243 11.99 -5.51 -19.40
N GLN A 244 12.16 -6.71 -18.91
CA GLN A 244 11.17 -7.31 -18.01
C GLN A 244 11.22 -6.63 -16.65
N VAL A 245 10.07 -6.26 -16.10
CA VAL A 245 9.92 -5.65 -14.78
C VAL A 245 9.07 -6.56 -13.91
N LEU A 246 9.71 -7.15 -12.90
CA LEU A 246 9.02 -7.87 -11.85
C LEU A 246 8.56 -6.86 -10.79
N LYS A 247 7.26 -6.69 -10.68
CA LYS A 247 6.63 -5.88 -9.63
C LYS A 247 6.32 -6.78 -8.46
N VAL A 248 6.90 -6.49 -7.31
CA VAL A 248 6.61 -7.18 -6.05
C VAL A 248 5.90 -6.23 -5.12
N GLU A 249 4.84 -6.69 -4.51
CA GLU A 249 4.11 -5.97 -3.47
C GLU A 249 4.12 -6.79 -2.19
N ILE A 250 4.63 -6.18 -1.12
CA ILE A 250 4.65 -6.74 0.24
C ILE A 250 3.69 -5.89 1.06
N ALA A 251 2.54 -6.44 1.43
CA ALA A 251 1.52 -5.80 2.25
C ALA A 251 1.63 -6.32 3.68
N TYR A 252 1.77 -5.42 4.65
CA TYR A 252 1.71 -5.74 6.06
C TYR A 252 0.24 -5.85 6.46
N LEU A 253 -0.19 -7.00 6.98
CA LEU A 253 -1.61 -7.26 7.21
C LEU A 253 -2.11 -6.72 8.56
N GLU A 254 -1.21 -6.54 9.51
CA GLU A 254 -1.49 -6.01 10.83
C GLU A 254 -1.28 -4.49 10.90
N GLU A 255 -0.68 -3.93 9.86
CA GLU A 255 -0.34 -2.52 9.76
C GLU A 255 -0.85 -1.92 8.45
N ALA A 256 -1.17 -0.64 8.45
CA ALA A 256 -1.64 0.08 7.26
C ALA A 256 -0.48 0.41 6.28
N MET A 257 0.40 -0.54 6.04
CA MET A 257 1.64 -0.32 5.29
C MET A 257 1.85 -1.33 4.20
N ARG A 258 2.54 -0.86 3.15
CA ARG A 258 2.84 -1.70 1.99
C ARG A 258 4.12 -1.22 1.32
N ARG A 259 4.92 -2.17 0.86
CA ARG A 259 6.12 -1.92 0.07
C ARG A 259 5.94 -2.47 -1.34
N LYS A 260 6.36 -1.70 -2.33
CA LYS A 260 6.38 -2.10 -3.74
C LYS A 260 7.82 -2.03 -4.26
N LEU A 261 8.25 -3.08 -4.90
CA LEU A 261 9.54 -3.15 -5.57
C LEU A 261 9.29 -3.34 -7.06
N TYR A 262 9.99 -2.56 -7.85
CA TYR A 262 10.03 -2.72 -9.30
C TYR A 262 11.43 -3.18 -9.67
N VAL A 263 11.58 -4.48 -9.87
CA VAL A 263 12.86 -5.11 -10.22
C VAL A 263 12.95 -5.18 -11.73
N THR A 264 13.70 -4.26 -12.32
CA THR A 264 13.98 -4.24 -13.76
C THR A 264 15.13 -5.19 -14.06
N LEU A 265 14.86 -6.19 -14.87
CA LEU A 265 15.84 -7.15 -15.35
C LEU A 265 16.49 -6.58 -16.60
N VAL A 266 17.65 -5.96 -16.43
CA VAL A 266 18.36 -5.28 -17.54
C VAL A 266 18.86 -6.33 -18.53
N ARG A 267 18.38 -6.26 -19.78
CA ARG A 267 18.73 -7.23 -20.81
C ARG A 267 20.24 -7.30 -21.06
N ASN A 268 20.76 -8.51 -21.09
CA ASN A 268 22.13 -8.76 -21.51
C ASN A 268 22.32 -8.41 -22.99
N THR A 269 23.53 -8.04 -23.37
CA THR A 269 23.90 -7.83 -24.76
C THR A 269 24.40 -9.15 -25.38
N GLY A 270 23.89 -9.52 -26.56
CA GLY A 270 24.34 -10.73 -27.29
C GLY A 270 23.23 -11.65 -27.77
N ASN A 271 23.62 -12.77 -28.38
CA ASN A 271 22.66 -13.68 -29.05
C ASN A 271 21.88 -14.60 -28.12
N ASN A 272 22.34 -14.84 -26.89
CA ASN A 272 21.67 -15.71 -25.88
C ASN A 272 21.07 -14.92 -24.70
N ARG A 273 20.81 -13.64 -24.89
CA ARG A 273 20.40 -12.69 -23.85
C ARG A 273 19.17 -13.09 -23.05
N ASP A 274 18.28 -13.88 -23.63
CA ASP A 274 17.02 -14.26 -23.00
C ASP A 274 17.08 -15.64 -22.30
N LEU A 275 18.23 -16.31 -22.34
CA LEU A 275 18.47 -17.66 -21.78
C LEU A 275 19.37 -17.67 -20.54
N ILE A 276 19.97 -16.55 -20.22
CA ILE A 276 20.86 -16.38 -19.07
C ILE A 276 20.33 -15.28 -18.15
N PRO A 277 20.49 -15.42 -16.83
CA PRO A 277 20.10 -14.37 -15.90
C PRO A 277 20.76 -13.04 -16.26
N PRO A 278 20.06 -11.90 -16.10
CA PRO A 278 20.67 -10.59 -16.32
C PRO A 278 21.89 -10.39 -15.42
N GLU A 279 22.96 -9.83 -15.98
CA GLU A 279 24.15 -9.47 -15.20
C GLU A 279 23.86 -8.35 -14.20
N HIS A 280 22.87 -7.52 -14.53
CA HIS A 280 22.49 -6.38 -13.72
C HIS A 280 20.97 -6.29 -13.57
N ILE A 281 20.54 -5.86 -12.39
CA ILE A 281 19.16 -5.47 -12.10
C ILE A 281 19.14 -4.04 -11.59
N GLU A 282 17.99 -3.40 -11.73
CA GLU A 282 17.70 -2.11 -11.14
C GLU A 282 16.42 -2.23 -10.32
N ILE A 283 16.45 -1.82 -9.05
CA ILE A 283 15.33 -1.93 -8.14
C ILE A 283 14.88 -0.55 -7.74
N LYS A 284 13.64 -0.21 -8.07
CA LYS A 284 12.97 0.98 -7.56
C LYS A 284 12.02 0.60 -6.44
N TRP A 285 12.15 1.29 -5.30
CA TRP A 285 11.41 1.03 -4.08
C TRP A 285 10.34 2.09 -3.85
N TYR A 286 9.17 1.65 -3.44
CA TYR A 286 8.08 2.52 -2.99
C TYR A 286 7.50 2.00 -1.70
N GLU A 287 7.21 2.92 -0.79
CA GLU A 287 6.53 2.63 0.46
C GLU A 287 5.23 3.43 0.54
N SER A 288 4.17 2.83 1.09
CA SER A 288 2.91 3.49 1.37
C SER A 288 2.53 3.20 2.83
N PRO A 289 2.23 4.23 3.64
CA PRO A 289 2.40 5.64 3.39
C PRO A 289 3.87 6.03 3.61
N GLY A 290 4.57 6.43 2.59
CA GLY A 290 5.97 6.83 2.71
C GLY A 290 6.12 8.33 2.47
N LYS A 291 6.14 8.68 1.18
CA LYS A 291 6.38 10.05 0.73
C LYS A 291 5.35 11.04 1.29
N ALA A 292 4.06 10.71 1.23
CA ALA A 292 3.00 11.59 1.71
C ALA A 292 3.17 11.91 3.20
N LEU A 293 3.39 10.88 4.03
CA LEU A 293 3.57 11.03 5.47
C LEU A 293 4.73 11.95 5.82
N ILE A 294 5.87 11.78 5.14
CA ILE A 294 7.07 12.58 5.40
C ILE A 294 6.90 14.01 4.89
N MET A 295 6.28 14.19 3.73
CA MET A 295 6.02 15.51 3.16
C MET A 295 5.06 16.31 4.04
N GLU A 296 3.95 15.73 4.49
CA GLU A 296 3.01 16.36 5.41
C GLU A 296 3.65 16.67 6.76
N GLY A 297 4.42 15.73 7.31
CA GLY A 297 5.20 15.96 8.54
C GLY A 297 6.18 17.10 8.40
N MET A 298 6.83 17.22 7.25
CA MET A 298 7.76 18.32 6.96
C MET A 298 7.05 19.65 6.70
N GLU A 299 5.93 19.68 6.02
CA GLU A 299 5.14 20.89 5.85
C GLU A 299 4.69 21.46 7.20
N SER A 300 4.28 20.58 8.11
CA SER A 300 3.95 20.96 9.48
C SER A 300 5.16 21.58 10.20
N ILE A 301 6.33 20.93 10.13
CA ILE A 301 7.57 21.44 10.74
C ILE A 301 8.04 22.72 10.04
N THR A 302 8.00 22.79 8.70
CA THR A 302 8.44 23.96 7.94
C THR A 302 7.52 25.16 8.16
N THR A 303 6.23 24.96 8.35
CA THR A 303 5.28 26.04 8.65
C THR A 303 5.58 26.70 10.00
N GLU A 304 5.99 25.93 10.99
CA GLU A 304 6.43 26.47 12.29
C GLU A 304 7.81 27.12 12.21
N VAL A 305 8.74 26.53 11.48
CA VAL A 305 10.14 26.93 11.39
C VAL A 305 10.35 28.07 10.38
N THR A 306 9.50 28.22 9.36
CA THR A 306 9.56 29.36 8.40
C THR A 306 9.27 30.72 9.03
N LYS A 307 8.77 30.75 10.26
CA LYS A 307 8.69 31.99 11.06
C LYS A 307 10.06 32.48 11.52
N HIS A 308 11.12 31.69 11.36
CA HIS A 308 12.47 32.06 11.81
C HIS A 308 13.32 32.66 10.67
N PRO A 309 14.02 33.81 10.88
CA PRO A 309 14.77 34.54 9.83
C PRO A 309 15.88 33.75 9.13
N ILE A 310 16.36 32.65 9.74
CA ILE A 310 17.41 31.80 9.17
C ILE A 310 16.85 30.96 8.01
N TYR A 311 15.59 30.58 8.06
CA TYR A 311 14.97 29.73 7.05
C TYR A 311 14.62 30.45 5.75
N SER A 312 14.33 31.75 5.80
CA SER A 312 14.14 32.54 4.59
C SER A 312 15.39 32.50 3.70
N ARG A 313 16.59 32.53 4.31
CA ARG A 313 17.87 32.42 3.60
C ARG A 313 18.14 31.06 3.00
N ILE A 314 17.70 29.98 3.66
CA ILE A 314 17.82 28.60 3.12
C ILE A 314 16.89 28.41 1.93
N ARG A 315 15.68 28.96 1.98
CA ARG A 315 14.71 28.94 0.89
C ARG A 315 15.21 29.72 -0.34
N GLU A 316 15.74 30.91 -0.13
CA GLU A 316 16.29 31.77 -1.20
C GLU A 316 17.47 31.12 -1.93
N ASN A 317 18.22 30.24 -1.29
CA ASN A 317 19.41 29.58 -1.85
C ASN A 317 19.12 28.18 -2.41
N GLY A 318 17.87 27.79 -2.64
CA GLY A 318 17.49 26.47 -3.19
C GLY A 318 17.75 25.29 -2.24
N GLY A 319 18.00 25.56 -0.96
CA GLY A 319 18.27 24.51 0.04
C GLY A 319 17.07 23.61 0.31
N ILE A 320 15.85 24.12 0.12
CA ILE A 320 14.61 23.32 0.25
C ILE A 320 14.50 22.33 -0.90
N ASP A 321 14.82 22.73 -2.14
CA ASP A 321 14.78 21.84 -3.31
C ASP A 321 15.83 20.72 -3.19
N LEU A 322 17.00 21.05 -2.63
CA LEU A 322 18.02 20.03 -2.34
C LEU A 322 17.55 19.05 -1.27
N LEU A 323 16.93 19.55 -0.21
CA LEU A 323 16.36 18.70 0.85
C LEU A 323 15.26 17.78 0.31
N HIS A 324 14.35 18.30 -0.52
CA HIS A 324 13.33 17.50 -1.18
C HIS A 324 13.92 16.39 -2.06
N ARG A 325 14.94 16.69 -2.86
CA ARG A 325 15.63 15.69 -3.69
C ARG A 325 16.34 14.61 -2.87
N LEU A 326 17.02 14.99 -1.80
CA LEU A 326 17.68 14.04 -0.90
C LEU A 326 16.65 13.13 -0.22
N MET A 327 15.51 13.69 0.15
CA MET A 327 14.40 12.90 0.72
C MET A 327 13.79 11.97 -0.30
N GLU A 328 13.53 12.42 -1.52
CA GLU A 328 13.01 11.56 -2.58
C GLU A 328 13.93 10.36 -2.82
N GLN A 329 15.24 10.58 -2.85
CA GLN A 329 16.23 9.51 -3.01
C GLN A 329 16.27 8.55 -1.81
N THR A 330 15.90 9.01 -0.63
CA THR A 330 15.86 8.16 0.57
C THR A 330 14.55 7.37 0.67
N ILE A 331 13.44 7.99 0.26
CA ILE A 331 12.09 7.39 0.37
C ILE A 331 11.78 6.46 -0.81
N GLU A 332 12.24 6.84 -2.01
CA GLU A 332 12.03 6.08 -3.26
C GLU A 332 13.39 5.78 -3.93
N PRO A 333 14.28 5.06 -3.26
CA PRO A 333 15.61 4.83 -3.80
C PRO A 333 15.56 3.93 -5.05
N VAL A 334 16.52 4.17 -5.94
CA VAL A 334 16.82 3.30 -7.08
C VAL A 334 18.17 2.67 -6.82
N ILE A 335 18.20 1.35 -6.70
CA ILE A 335 19.39 0.58 -6.34
C ILE A 335 19.75 -0.34 -7.48
N LYS A 336 21.04 -0.46 -7.77
CA LYS A 336 21.55 -1.41 -8.74
C LYS A 336 22.05 -2.67 -8.06
N GLY A 337 21.79 -3.80 -8.71
CA GLY A 337 22.30 -5.09 -8.26
C GLY A 337 23.14 -5.75 -9.35
N LYS A 338 24.20 -6.40 -8.94
CA LYS A 338 25.09 -7.19 -9.79
C LYS A 338 24.95 -8.67 -9.50
N LEU A 339 24.85 -9.48 -10.54
CA LEU A 339 24.74 -10.93 -10.43
C LEU A 339 25.94 -11.51 -9.65
N ILE A 340 25.64 -12.31 -8.64
CA ILE A 340 26.62 -13.12 -7.94
C ILE A 340 26.59 -14.51 -8.58
N ILE A 341 27.70 -14.92 -9.16
CA ILE A 341 27.89 -16.31 -9.62
C ILE A 341 28.13 -17.12 -8.36
N THR A 342 27.13 -17.80 -7.87
CA THR A 342 27.33 -18.84 -6.86
C THR A 342 27.84 -20.07 -7.60
N ASP A 343 29.04 -20.50 -7.25
CA ASP A 343 29.53 -21.81 -7.68
C ASP A 343 28.49 -22.83 -7.21
N THR A 344 27.79 -23.41 -8.17
CA THR A 344 26.87 -24.52 -7.91
C THR A 344 27.69 -25.70 -7.41
N HIS A 345 27.59 -25.98 -6.11
CA HIS A 345 27.91 -27.28 -5.56
C HIS A 345 26.72 -28.23 -5.67
#